data_219385d612939e01d908f1a89d11beae
#
_entry.id   219385d612939e01d908f1a89d11beae
#
_cell.length_a   1.000
_cell.length_b   1.000
_cell.length_c   1.000
_cell.angle_alpha   90.00
_cell.angle_beta   90.00
_cell.angle_gamma   90.00
#
_symmetry.space_group_name_H-M   'P 1'
#
loop_
_entity.id
_entity.type
_entity.pdbx_description
1 polymer ?
#
loop_
_entity_poly.entity_id
_entity_poly.type
_entity_poly.pdbx_seq_one_letter_code
_entity_poly.pdbx_strand_id
1 'polypeptide(L)'
;MSEPLAVMRPPHVAVIGEGDPRGPDAHRILEWAEEVGQILARSGATVITGGLGGVMRAASHGAAVAGGMTIGILPGADAHEANDYVRQAIPTGLGVARNLVVVTAADSVLAIGGRHGTLSEIGLALRMGRHVVTLASWRLESEHRLGGPRVHRARDPREAAAMALRLAEAGPDKPA
;
A
#
# COMPACT_ATOMS: atom_id res chain seq x y z
N MET A 1 13.18 -17.52 32.66
CA MET A 1 13.40 -17.02 31.27
C MET A 1 12.06 -16.48 30.80
N SER A 2 11.92 -15.16 30.67
CA SER A 2 10.71 -14.55 30.13
C SER A 2 10.65 -14.84 28.64
N GLU A 3 9.50 -15.32 28.14
CA GLU A 3 9.25 -15.43 26.71
C GLU A 3 9.46 -14.06 26.04
N PRO A 4 10.09 -14.02 24.84
CA PRO A 4 10.22 -12.78 24.12
C PRO A 4 8.82 -12.23 23.83
N LEU A 5 8.60 -10.94 24.16
CA LEU A 5 7.37 -10.24 23.82
C LEU A 5 7.19 -10.27 22.30
N ALA A 6 6.15 -10.96 21.82
CA ALA A 6 5.77 -10.85 20.42
C ALA A 6 5.47 -9.39 20.12
N VAL A 7 6.08 -8.85 19.07
CA VAL A 7 5.80 -7.48 18.61
C VAL A 7 4.37 -7.45 18.10
N MET A 8 3.42 -7.13 18.97
CA MET A 8 2.03 -6.88 18.59
C MET A 8 1.95 -5.47 17.99
N ARG A 9 1.83 -5.39 16.70
CA ARG A 9 1.61 -4.14 15.97
C ARG A 9 0.36 -4.26 15.11
N PRO A 10 -0.32 -3.13 14.82
CA PRO A 10 -1.43 -3.14 13.88
C PRO A 10 -0.99 -3.64 12.50
N PRO A 11 -1.90 -4.22 11.70
CA PRO A 11 -1.60 -4.58 10.32
C PRO A 11 -1.09 -3.37 9.52
N HIS A 12 -0.03 -3.54 8.76
CA HIS A 12 0.51 -2.54 7.85
C HIS A 12 0.07 -2.84 6.43
N VAL A 13 -0.67 -1.93 5.81
CA VAL A 13 -1.11 -2.06 4.42
C VAL A 13 -0.48 -0.96 3.59
N ALA A 14 0.33 -1.32 2.59
CA ALA A 14 0.83 -0.35 1.62
C ALA A 14 -0.24 -0.06 0.56
N VAL A 15 -0.57 1.21 0.36
CA VAL A 15 -1.42 1.66 -0.74
C VAL A 15 -0.54 2.34 -1.78
N ILE A 16 -0.48 1.75 -2.97
CA ILE A 16 0.34 2.19 -4.10
C ILE A 16 -0.52 2.55 -5.30
N GLY A 17 -0.03 3.44 -6.15
CA GLY A 17 -0.75 3.90 -7.35
C GLY A 17 -0.10 5.13 -7.98
N GLU A 18 -0.80 5.76 -8.91
CA GLU A 18 -0.27 6.93 -9.61
C GLU A 18 -0.13 8.15 -8.70
N GLY A 19 1.02 8.83 -8.79
CA GLY A 19 1.24 10.11 -8.12
C GLY A 19 0.47 11.29 -8.74
N ASP A 20 0.04 11.16 -10.00
CA ASP A 20 -0.77 12.15 -10.72
C ASP A 20 -1.69 11.41 -11.70
N PRO A 21 -2.82 10.84 -11.24
CA PRO A 21 -3.78 10.17 -12.09
C PRO A 21 -4.39 11.13 -13.10
N ARG A 22 -4.46 10.72 -14.37
CA ARG A 22 -4.99 11.52 -15.48
C ARG A 22 -5.97 10.70 -16.31
N GLY A 23 -6.84 11.39 -17.03
CA GLY A 23 -7.85 10.78 -17.90
C GLY A 23 -9.21 10.62 -17.22
N PRO A 24 -10.16 9.94 -17.88
CA PRO A 24 -11.57 9.91 -17.47
C PRO A 24 -11.78 9.20 -16.11
N ASP A 25 -10.93 8.29 -15.75
CA ASP A 25 -11.05 7.52 -14.51
C ASP A 25 -10.31 8.15 -13.31
N ALA A 26 -9.57 9.24 -13.50
CA ALA A 26 -8.71 9.83 -12.48
C ALA A 26 -9.47 10.17 -11.20
N HIS A 27 -10.64 10.80 -11.31
CA HIS A 27 -11.48 11.16 -10.18
C HIS A 27 -11.91 9.91 -9.37
N ARG A 28 -12.42 8.91 -10.06
CA ARG A 28 -12.85 7.65 -9.45
C ARG A 28 -11.70 6.92 -8.74
N ILE A 29 -10.51 6.92 -9.33
CA ILE A 29 -9.31 6.32 -8.72
C ILE A 29 -8.97 7.02 -7.40
N LEU A 30 -9.03 8.35 -7.35
CA LEU A 30 -8.77 9.12 -6.14
C LEU A 30 -9.84 8.91 -5.07
N GLU A 31 -11.12 8.92 -5.43
CA GLU A 31 -12.22 8.60 -4.51
C GLU A 31 -12.06 7.19 -3.92
N TRP A 32 -11.73 6.21 -4.74
CA TRP A 32 -11.49 4.85 -4.29
C TRP A 32 -10.28 4.72 -3.36
N ALA A 33 -9.22 5.47 -3.64
CA ALA A 33 -8.05 5.50 -2.76
C ALA A 33 -8.39 6.10 -1.40
N GLU A 34 -9.18 7.16 -1.37
CA GLU A 34 -9.65 7.79 -0.15
C GLU A 34 -10.56 6.85 0.66
N GLU A 35 -11.55 6.21 0.02
CA GLU A 35 -12.44 5.25 0.66
C GLU A 35 -11.64 4.05 1.25
N VAL A 36 -10.68 3.51 0.49
CA VAL A 36 -9.78 2.46 0.98
C VAL A 36 -9.04 2.91 2.22
N GLY A 37 -8.44 4.12 2.20
CA GLY A 37 -7.73 4.67 3.35
C GLY A 37 -8.61 4.76 4.59
N GLN A 38 -9.86 5.23 4.44
CA GLN A 38 -10.84 5.29 5.54
C GLN A 38 -11.16 3.91 6.11
N ILE A 39 -11.41 2.93 5.26
CA ILE A 39 -11.77 1.57 5.69
C ILE A 39 -10.61 0.92 6.44
N LEU A 40 -9.40 1.00 5.90
CA LEU A 40 -8.19 0.46 6.54
C LEU A 40 -7.96 1.07 7.92
N ALA A 41 -8.07 2.40 8.03
CA ALA A 41 -7.89 3.11 9.28
C ALA A 41 -8.95 2.74 10.33
N ARG A 42 -10.23 2.67 9.94
CA ARG A 42 -11.33 2.24 10.83
C ARG A 42 -11.17 0.81 11.33
N SER A 43 -10.47 -0.02 10.56
CA SER A 43 -10.12 -1.40 10.94
C SER A 43 -8.84 -1.49 11.77
N GLY A 44 -8.26 -0.36 12.18
CA GLY A 44 -7.06 -0.31 13.01
C GLY A 44 -5.74 -0.54 12.27
N ALA A 45 -5.75 -0.61 10.94
CA ALA A 45 -4.53 -0.77 10.16
C ALA A 45 -3.75 0.54 10.06
N THR A 46 -2.42 0.43 9.94
CA THR A 46 -1.55 1.53 9.52
C THR A 46 -1.48 1.58 7.99
N VAL A 47 -1.79 2.73 7.42
CA VAL A 47 -1.69 2.96 5.98
C VAL A 47 -0.29 3.45 5.63
N ILE A 48 0.44 2.69 4.80
CA ILE A 48 1.77 3.06 4.31
C ILE A 48 1.64 3.51 2.87
N THR A 49 2.26 4.64 2.52
CA THR A 49 2.29 5.16 1.15
C THR A 49 3.68 5.66 0.79
N GLY A 50 3.84 6.06 -0.46
CA GLY A 50 5.05 6.78 -0.87
C GLY A 50 5.08 8.25 -0.45
N GLY A 51 4.10 8.74 0.30
CA GLY A 51 4.08 10.04 0.94
C GLY A 51 3.84 11.26 0.05
N LEU A 52 3.68 11.09 -1.26
CA LEU A 52 3.54 12.18 -2.23
C LEU A 52 2.07 12.40 -2.67
N GLY A 53 1.85 12.79 -3.93
CA GLY A 53 0.55 13.13 -4.51
C GLY A 53 -0.31 11.95 -4.96
N GLY A 54 -1.40 12.25 -5.64
CA GLY A 54 -2.29 11.29 -6.28
C GLY A 54 -2.89 10.27 -5.33
N VAL A 55 -2.82 8.99 -5.69
CA VAL A 55 -3.34 7.87 -4.89
C VAL A 55 -2.75 7.85 -3.48
N MET A 56 -1.46 8.16 -3.33
CA MET A 56 -0.78 8.21 -2.03
C MET A 56 -1.42 9.26 -1.12
N ARG A 57 -1.66 10.47 -1.66
CA ARG A 57 -2.30 11.57 -0.91
C ARG A 57 -3.75 11.25 -0.57
N ALA A 58 -4.52 10.71 -1.52
CA ALA A 58 -5.92 10.35 -1.31
C ALA A 58 -6.09 9.26 -0.24
N ALA A 59 -5.29 8.20 -0.28
CA ALA A 59 -5.32 7.15 0.73
C ALA A 59 -4.90 7.68 2.12
N SER A 60 -3.86 8.53 2.18
CA SER A 60 -3.44 9.17 3.44
C SER A 60 -4.53 10.10 3.99
N HIS A 61 -5.21 10.87 3.12
CA HIS A 61 -6.34 11.72 3.50
C HIS A 61 -7.47 10.89 4.13
N GLY A 62 -7.95 9.87 3.43
CA GLY A 62 -9.00 9.00 3.94
C GLY A 62 -8.65 8.39 5.29
N ALA A 63 -7.42 7.90 5.46
CA ALA A 63 -6.96 7.33 6.72
C ALA A 63 -6.88 8.39 7.83
N ALA A 64 -6.36 9.58 7.54
CA ALA A 64 -6.25 10.67 8.52
C ALA A 64 -7.61 11.16 8.99
N VAL A 65 -8.59 11.33 8.08
CA VAL A 65 -9.98 11.71 8.42
C VAL A 65 -10.64 10.65 9.32
N ALA A 66 -10.33 9.39 9.12
CA ALA A 66 -10.81 8.30 9.99
C ALA A 66 -10.01 8.17 11.31
N GLY A 67 -9.06 9.05 11.58
CA GLY A 67 -8.25 9.05 12.80
C GLY A 67 -7.10 8.03 12.81
N GLY A 68 -6.82 7.36 11.68
CA GLY A 68 -5.83 6.31 11.57
C GLY A 68 -4.37 6.79 11.49
N MET A 69 -3.46 5.86 11.57
CA MET A 69 -2.02 6.10 11.40
C MET A 69 -1.65 6.04 9.92
N THR A 70 -0.88 7.03 9.47
CA THR A 70 -0.34 7.11 8.11
C THR A 70 1.18 7.27 8.15
N ILE A 71 1.88 6.47 7.35
CA ILE A 71 3.32 6.53 7.18
C ILE A 71 3.63 6.84 5.71
N GLY A 72 4.40 7.89 5.48
CA GLY A 72 4.88 8.25 4.15
C GLY A 72 6.38 7.95 4.02
N ILE A 73 6.74 7.04 3.12
CA ILE A 73 8.13 6.72 2.83
C ILE A 73 8.58 7.53 1.61
N LEU A 74 9.35 8.58 1.85
CA LEU A 74 9.69 9.60 0.85
C LEU A 74 10.94 9.22 0.04
N PRO A 75 10.97 9.59 -1.25
CA PRO A 75 12.15 9.40 -2.09
C PRO A 75 13.29 10.36 -1.75
N GLY A 76 12.94 11.59 -1.33
CA GLY A 76 13.87 12.65 -0.95
C GLY A 76 14.44 12.48 0.45
N ALA A 77 15.26 13.44 0.86
CA ALA A 77 15.87 13.51 2.18
C ALA A 77 15.14 14.48 3.12
N ASP A 78 14.12 15.20 2.63
CA ASP A 78 13.37 16.19 3.40
C ASP A 78 11.97 15.62 3.77
N ALA A 79 11.69 15.59 5.07
CA ALA A 79 10.38 15.16 5.58
C ALA A 79 9.23 16.12 5.20
N HIS A 80 9.55 17.39 4.92
CA HIS A 80 8.56 18.40 4.51
C HIS A 80 7.99 18.17 3.09
N GLU A 81 8.59 17.29 2.30
CA GLU A 81 8.03 16.87 1.00
C GLU A 81 6.78 15.99 1.13
N ALA A 82 6.50 15.48 2.33
CA ALA A 82 5.32 14.66 2.58
C ALA A 82 4.02 15.45 2.35
N ASN A 83 2.98 14.78 1.85
CA ASN A 83 1.65 15.38 1.79
C ASN A 83 1.08 15.62 3.19
N ASP A 84 0.14 16.57 3.31
CA ASP A 84 -0.41 17.08 4.57
C ASP A 84 -1.09 16.03 5.47
N TYR A 85 -1.36 14.83 4.96
CA TYR A 85 -2.09 13.77 5.66
C TYR A 85 -1.19 12.64 6.15
N VAL A 86 0.11 12.77 5.93
CA VAL A 86 1.12 11.85 6.47
C VAL A 86 1.43 12.23 7.91
N ARG A 87 1.13 11.35 8.86
CA ARG A 87 1.46 11.58 10.29
C ARG A 87 2.92 11.31 10.60
N GLN A 88 3.53 10.33 9.93
CA GLN A 88 4.93 10.00 10.10
C GLN A 88 5.62 9.94 8.74
N ALA A 89 6.45 10.92 8.46
CA ALA A 89 7.27 10.95 7.25
C ALA A 89 8.63 10.28 7.51
N ILE A 90 9.04 9.41 6.58
CA ILE A 90 10.35 8.74 6.60
C ILE A 90 11.10 9.14 5.32
N PRO A 91 11.94 10.18 5.37
CA PRO A 91 12.79 10.57 4.24
C PRO A 91 13.91 9.54 4.09
N THR A 92 14.08 9.00 2.87
CA THR A 92 15.05 7.94 2.63
C THR A 92 16.28 8.39 1.83
N GLY A 93 16.14 9.42 1.01
CA GLY A 93 17.17 9.83 0.06
C GLY A 93 17.44 8.82 -1.06
N LEU A 94 16.60 7.77 -1.20
CA LEU A 94 16.84 6.65 -2.11
C LEU A 94 16.24 6.86 -3.51
N GLY A 95 15.57 8.00 -3.76
CA GLY A 95 14.85 8.21 -5.01
C GLY A 95 13.84 7.08 -5.28
N VAL A 96 13.82 6.57 -6.52
CA VAL A 96 12.89 5.49 -6.92
C VAL A 96 13.12 4.19 -6.15
N ALA A 97 14.34 3.92 -5.67
CA ALA A 97 14.65 2.69 -4.94
C ALA A 97 13.87 2.57 -3.61
N ARG A 98 13.33 3.68 -3.06
CA ARG A 98 12.48 3.65 -1.87
C ARG A 98 11.19 2.84 -2.05
N ASN A 99 10.77 2.56 -3.31
CA ASN A 99 9.61 1.71 -3.59
C ASN A 99 9.76 0.32 -2.96
N LEU A 100 10.97 -0.21 -2.91
CA LEU A 100 11.25 -1.46 -2.20
C LEU A 100 10.96 -1.32 -0.69
N VAL A 101 11.29 -0.18 -0.09
CA VAL A 101 11.04 0.07 1.34
C VAL A 101 9.53 0.12 1.61
N VAL A 102 8.74 0.77 0.73
CA VAL A 102 7.27 0.85 0.85
C VAL A 102 6.65 -0.55 0.93
N VAL A 103 6.97 -1.41 -0.03
CA VAL A 103 6.37 -2.75 -0.10
C VAL A 103 6.90 -3.69 0.98
N THR A 104 8.15 -3.52 1.42
CA THR A 104 8.75 -4.35 2.47
C THR A 104 8.22 -3.99 3.86
N ALA A 105 7.92 -2.71 4.09
CA ALA A 105 7.38 -2.23 5.37
C ALA A 105 5.93 -2.67 5.63
N ALA A 106 5.24 -3.16 4.62
CA ALA A 106 3.84 -3.60 4.71
C ALA A 106 3.72 -5.12 4.85
N ASP A 107 2.60 -5.57 5.40
CA ASP A 107 2.21 -6.99 5.48
C ASP A 107 1.47 -7.42 4.20
N SER A 108 0.70 -6.51 3.61
CA SER A 108 0.04 -6.67 2.31
C SER A 108 0.12 -5.38 1.50
N VAL A 109 -0.08 -5.48 0.18
CA VAL A 109 -0.02 -4.33 -0.74
C VAL A 109 -1.33 -4.21 -1.50
N LEU A 110 -1.87 -2.99 -1.60
CA LEU A 110 -3.07 -2.67 -2.35
C LEU A 110 -2.72 -1.65 -3.44
N ALA A 111 -2.83 -2.07 -4.71
CA ALA A 111 -2.56 -1.26 -5.88
C ALA A 111 -3.86 -0.71 -6.45
N ILE A 112 -3.96 0.63 -6.57
CA ILE A 112 -5.15 1.32 -7.11
C ILE A 112 -4.75 2.09 -8.36
N GLY A 113 -5.37 1.75 -9.51
CA GLY A 113 -4.95 2.28 -10.80
C GLY A 113 -3.49 1.93 -11.08
N GLY A 114 -2.76 2.89 -11.61
CA GLY A 114 -1.29 2.81 -11.68
C GLY A 114 -0.74 2.50 -13.06
N ARG A 115 0.47 3.03 -13.29
CA ARG A 115 1.27 2.85 -14.49
C ARG A 115 2.48 1.95 -14.21
N HIS A 116 3.54 2.10 -15.00
CA HIS A 116 4.74 1.25 -14.92
C HIS A 116 5.43 1.31 -13.56
N GLY A 117 5.40 2.44 -12.84
CA GLY A 117 5.89 2.53 -11.47
C GLY A 117 5.15 1.59 -10.53
N THR A 118 3.81 1.61 -10.59
CA THR A 118 2.96 0.72 -9.80
C THR A 118 3.17 -0.75 -10.19
N LEU A 119 3.35 -1.05 -11.50
CA LEU A 119 3.68 -2.41 -11.95
C LEU A 119 5.00 -2.90 -11.36
N SER A 120 6.02 -2.04 -11.29
CA SER A 120 7.30 -2.40 -10.67
C SER A 120 7.17 -2.66 -9.17
N GLU A 121 6.36 -1.88 -8.46
CA GLU A 121 6.08 -2.08 -7.03
C GLU A 121 5.31 -3.38 -6.79
N ILE A 122 4.35 -3.74 -7.65
CA ILE A 122 3.66 -5.04 -7.60
C ILE A 122 4.69 -6.18 -7.73
N GLY A 123 5.59 -6.10 -8.70
CA GLY A 123 6.65 -7.10 -8.89
C GLY A 123 7.58 -7.21 -7.67
N LEU A 124 7.99 -6.08 -7.10
CA LEU A 124 8.79 -6.05 -5.87
C LEU A 124 8.03 -6.66 -4.68
N ALA A 125 6.75 -6.34 -4.51
CA ALA A 125 5.92 -6.90 -3.44
C ALA A 125 5.85 -8.43 -3.51
N LEU A 126 5.56 -8.97 -4.68
CA LEU A 126 5.52 -10.42 -4.91
C LEU A 126 6.88 -11.07 -4.62
N ARG A 127 7.99 -10.48 -5.09
CA ARG A 127 9.34 -10.96 -4.79
C ARG A 127 9.65 -10.97 -3.29
N MET A 128 9.10 -10.01 -2.54
CA MET A 128 9.27 -9.91 -1.08
C MET A 128 8.28 -10.75 -0.28
N GLY A 129 7.56 -11.65 -0.93
CA GLY A 129 6.59 -12.52 -0.27
C GLY A 129 5.26 -11.84 0.10
N ARG A 130 4.99 -10.63 -0.41
CA ARG A 130 3.77 -9.90 -0.09
C ARG A 130 2.65 -10.23 -1.07
N HIS A 131 1.47 -10.53 -0.56
CA HIS A 131 0.27 -10.60 -1.37
C HIS A 131 -0.13 -9.20 -1.87
N VAL A 132 -0.64 -9.14 -3.09
CA VAL A 132 -1.07 -7.88 -3.71
C VAL A 132 -2.56 -7.94 -4.03
N VAL A 133 -3.30 -6.93 -3.60
CA VAL A 133 -4.68 -6.70 -4.05
C VAL A 133 -4.66 -5.61 -5.13
N THR A 134 -5.35 -5.83 -6.24
CA THR A 134 -5.48 -4.84 -7.32
C THR A 134 -6.91 -4.32 -7.45
N LEU A 135 -7.06 -3.01 -7.52
CA LEU A 135 -8.33 -2.31 -7.72
C LEU A 135 -8.19 -1.37 -8.92
N ALA A 136 -8.91 -1.63 -10.02
CA ALA A 136 -8.75 -0.92 -11.31
C ALA A 136 -7.28 -0.78 -11.76
N SER A 137 -6.45 -1.76 -11.45
CA SER A 137 -5.02 -1.76 -11.71
C SER A 137 -4.63 -2.90 -12.66
N TRP A 138 -3.35 -3.19 -12.75
CA TRP A 138 -2.78 -4.20 -13.62
C TRP A 138 -3.43 -5.58 -13.43
N ARG A 139 -3.68 -6.27 -14.54
CA ARG A 139 -4.06 -7.67 -14.57
C ARG A 139 -2.81 -8.48 -14.87
N LEU A 140 -2.36 -9.24 -13.89
CA LEU A 140 -1.22 -10.13 -14.04
C LEU A 140 -1.73 -11.56 -14.03
N GLU A 141 -1.56 -12.23 -15.14
CA GLU A 141 -1.79 -13.68 -15.28
C GLU A 141 -0.46 -14.38 -15.08
N SER A 142 -0.37 -15.19 -14.05
CA SER A 142 0.82 -16.00 -13.80
C SER A 142 0.58 -17.42 -14.32
N GLU A 143 1.36 -17.85 -15.28
CA GLU A 143 1.40 -19.24 -15.72
C GLU A 143 2.16 -20.14 -14.74
N HIS A 144 2.83 -19.55 -13.76
CA HIS A 144 3.65 -20.29 -12.81
C HIS A 144 2.77 -20.82 -11.68
N ARG A 145 2.60 -22.13 -11.65
CA ARG A 145 1.91 -22.89 -10.58
C ARG A 145 2.79 -23.07 -9.34
N LEU A 146 3.75 -22.19 -9.13
CA LEU A 146 4.58 -22.20 -7.94
C LEU A 146 3.77 -21.60 -6.78
N GLY A 147 3.77 -22.26 -5.64
CA GLY A 147 3.23 -21.68 -4.41
C GLY A 147 3.89 -20.34 -4.10
N GLY A 148 3.23 -19.50 -3.31
CA GLY A 148 3.77 -18.19 -2.92
C GLY A 148 2.76 -17.05 -3.06
N PRO A 149 3.22 -15.81 -2.93
CA PRO A 149 2.37 -14.64 -2.93
C PRO A 149 1.63 -14.46 -4.25
N ARG A 150 0.39 -13.99 -4.18
CA ARG A 150 -0.52 -13.90 -5.33
C ARG A 150 -1.06 -12.50 -5.51
N VAL A 151 -1.49 -12.21 -6.75
CA VAL A 151 -2.28 -11.03 -7.07
C VAL A 151 -3.77 -11.39 -6.97
N HIS A 152 -4.48 -10.64 -6.12
CA HIS A 152 -5.91 -10.77 -5.91
C HIS A 152 -6.60 -9.56 -6.52
N ARG A 153 -7.70 -9.77 -7.23
CA ARG A 153 -8.44 -8.68 -7.86
C ARG A 153 -9.68 -8.34 -7.06
N ALA A 154 -9.83 -7.07 -6.74
CA ALA A 154 -11.04 -6.52 -6.13
C ALA A 154 -11.89 -5.75 -7.15
N ARG A 155 -13.19 -5.66 -6.89
CA ARG A 155 -14.18 -4.97 -7.73
C ARG A 155 -14.48 -3.56 -7.25
N ASP A 156 -14.34 -3.35 -5.95
CA ASP A 156 -14.65 -2.09 -5.27
C ASP A 156 -13.73 -1.85 -4.07
N PRO A 157 -13.72 -0.64 -3.50
CA PRO A 157 -12.87 -0.28 -2.36
C PRO A 157 -13.07 -1.15 -1.11
N ARG A 158 -14.31 -1.56 -0.83
CA ARG A 158 -14.64 -2.35 0.36
C ARG A 158 -14.06 -3.75 0.25
N GLU A 159 -14.25 -4.39 -0.90
CA GLU A 159 -13.65 -5.70 -1.19
C GLU A 159 -12.13 -5.61 -1.15
N ALA A 160 -11.54 -4.56 -1.75
CA ALA A 160 -10.09 -4.37 -1.78
C ALA A 160 -9.50 -4.23 -0.37
N ALA A 161 -10.07 -3.37 0.46
CA ALA A 161 -9.61 -3.17 1.83
C ALA A 161 -9.79 -4.43 2.69
N ALA A 162 -10.94 -5.10 2.58
CA ALA A 162 -11.20 -6.34 3.32
C ALA A 162 -10.23 -7.47 2.93
N MET A 163 -9.89 -7.60 1.64
CA MET A 163 -8.89 -8.56 1.19
C MET A 163 -7.51 -8.22 1.73
N ALA A 164 -7.09 -6.94 1.62
CA ALA A 164 -5.77 -6.50 2.08
C ALA A 164 -5.59 -6.72 3.59
N LEU A 165 -6.62 -6.48 4.40
CA LEU A 165 -6.61 -6.73 5.84
C LEU A 165 -6.42 -8.22 6.17
N ARG A 166 -7.23 -9.10 5.55
CA ARG A 166 -7.08 -10.55 5.76
C ARG A 166 -5.70 -11.07 5.38
N LEU A 167 -5.14 -10.56 4.27
CA LEU A 167 -3.81 -10.94 3.81
C LEU A 167 -2.71 -10.39 4.72
N ALA A 168 -2.90 -9.20 5.29
CA ALA A 168 -1.98 -8.63 6.27
C ALA A 168 -1.96 -9.43 7.57
N GLU A 169 -3.11 -9.92 8.04
CA GLU A 169 -3.21 -10.78 9.23
C GLU A 169 -2.57 -12.16 9.02
N ALA A 170 -2.68 -12.72 7.82
CA ALA A 170 -2.05 -13.99 7.46
C ALA A 170 -0.51 -13.89 7.40
N GLY A 171 0.00 -12.67 7.23
CA GLY A 171 1.42 -12.40 7.10
C GLY A 171 2.00 -12.74 5.72
N PRO A 172 3.26 -12.40 5.48
CA PRO A 172 3.92 -12.67 4.21
C PRO A 172 4.25 -14.15 4.04
N ASP A 173 4.17 -14.62 2.80
CA ASP A 173 4.76 -15.90 2.42
C ASP A 173 6.30 -15.82 2.50
N LYS A 174 6.95 -16.99 2.54
CA LYS A 174 8.42 -17.00 2.43
C LYS A 174 8.81 -16.41 1.08
N PRO A 175 9.81 -15.51 1.04
CA PRO A 175 10.34 -15.01 -0.23
C PRO A 175 10.79 -16.16 -1.13
N ALA A 176 10.50 -16.03 -2.43
CA ALA A 176 10.92 -16.98 -3.44
C ALA A 176 12.43 -16.86 -3.73
#